data_7f36e8cac6561135e3bedac999061480
#
_entry.id   7f36e8cac6561135e3bedac999061480
#
_cell.length_a   1.000
_cell.length_b   1.000
_cell.length_c   1.000
_cell.angle_alpha   90.00
_cell.angle_beta   90.00
_cell.angle_gamma   90.00
#
_symmetry.space_group_name_H-M   'P 1'
#
loop_
_entity.id
_entity.type
_entity.pdbx_description
1 polymer ?
#
loop_
_entity_poly.entity_id
_entity_poly.type
_entity_poly.pdbx_seq_one_letter_code
_entity_poly.pdbx_strand_id
1 'polypeptide(L)'
;LFTFIVHLFLRKSFFLFSLNIFKPNVLMYREDQSGNYYVSVKNFCSFLNFYRLKIKLDQIPESEHAIVDFSLCDFVDHTVMEGLHDYQRSFARKNGIFETIGLDIHASETQHPFAVRKSLPINVLMGLQNALSNRQKNIEQLAQQLAWNYDPKIESDPKGINRFLFFESKVVNYSVNSLYDDTFTLFDLSFSEGAFITKEDLKGTFLLFKSPIPLPNFVLDKEDFKTALYHWAGFDDINFTKHPDFSKRFHLSGNNKKAIRTLFNSELIYFFESHPIFHIESNGTHILIKGKERLSSLQEIKIMLAFSKDLLELLEKQQ
;
A
#
# COMPACT_ATOMS: atom_id res chain seq x y z
N LEU A 1 32.59 6.31 -5.12
CA LEU A 1 32.64 7.28 -4.00
C LEU A 1 32.52 8.73 -4.49
N PHE A 2 33.29 9.15 -5.51
CA PHE A 2 33.29 10.52 -6.05
C PHE A 2 31.91 10.93 -6.60
N THR A 3 31.27 10.07 -7.39
CA THR A 3 29.93 10.31 -7.95
C THR A 3 28.88 10.47 -6.86
N PHE A 4 28.99 9.69 -5.80
CA PHE A 4 28.11 9.75 -4.64
C PHE A 4 28.25 11.09 -3.88
N ILE A 5 29.47 11.54 -3.65
CA ILE A 5 29.77 12.82 -3.00
C ILE A 5 29.25 13.98 -3.84
N VAL A 6 29.46 13.97 -5.17
CA VAL A 6 28.96 15.01 -6.08
C VAL A 6 27.43 15.08 -6.06
N HIS A 7 26.73 13.95 -6.04
CA HIS A 7 25.27 13.91 -5.94
C HIS A 7 24.74 14.45 -4.61
N LEU A 8 25.46 14.25 -3.52
CA LEU A 8 25.13 14.81 -2.21
C LEU A 8 25.27 16.34 -2.18
N PHE A 9 26.33 16.88 -2.77
CA PHE A 9 26.54 18.33 -2.85
C PHE A 9 25.54 19.04 -3.73
N LEU A 10 25.14 18.43 -4.86
CA LEU A 10 24.16 19.01 -5.79
C LEU A 10 22.74 19.11 -5.23
N ARG A 11 22.44 18.41 -4.15
CA ARG A 11 21.09 18.36 -3.55
C ARG A 11 21.09 19.00 -2.19
N LYS A 12 21.38 20.05 -1.78
CA LYS A 12 21.13 20.65 -0.41
C LYS A 12 20.93 19.63 0.76
N SER A 13 21.17 18.32 0.49
CA SER A 13 20.92 17.19 1.40
C SER A 13 22.18 16.76 2.16
N PHE A 14 23.31 17.46 1.96
CA PHE A 14 24.57 17.12 2.63
C PHE A 14 24.46 17.12 4.16
N PHE A 15 23.73 18.05 4.72
CA PHE A 15 23.52 18.13 6.16
C PHE A 15 22.67 16.97 6.69
N LEU A 16 21.57 16.63 6.00
CA LEU A 16 20.73 15.47 6.34
C LEU A 16 21.49 14.16 6.16
N PHE A 17 22.33 14.06 5.12
CA PHE A 17 23.19 12.91 4.91
C PHE A 17 24.21 12.74 6.04
N SER A 18 24.90 13.80 6.45
CA SER A 18 25.88 13.75 7.55
C SER A 18 25.25 13.35 8.89
N LEU A 19 24.03 13.77 9.17
CA LEU A 19 23.27 13.35 10.35
C LEU A 19 22.82 11.89 10.27
N ASN A 20 22.50 11.38 9.07
CA ASN A 20 21.92 10.05 8.86
C ASN A 20 22.97 8.95 8.66
N ILE A 21 24.23 9.28 8.33
CA ILE A 21 25.33 8.30 8.30
C ILE A 21 25.49 7.58 9.65
N PHE A 22 25.25 8.28 10.76
CA PHE A 22 25.49 7.77 12.11
C PHE A 22 24.24 7.30 12.85
N LYS A 23 23.02 7.60 12.37
CA LYS A 23 21.77 7.17 13.00
C LYS A 23 21.10 6.04 12.21
N PRO A 24 20.66 4.95 12.84
CA PRO A 24 19.91 3.91 12.16
C PRO A 24 18.53 4.45 11.82
N ASN A 25 18.28 4.60 10.53
CA ASN A 25 16.95 4.94 9.99
C ASN A 25 16.19 3.69 9.55
N VAL A 26 16.34 2.61 10.30
CA VAL A 26 15.71 1.32 10.02
C VAL A 26 14.84 0.94 11.21
N LEU A 27 13.53 0.92 11.00
CA LEU A 27 12.53 0.41 11.93
C LEU A 27 12.13 -0.99 11.49
N MET A 28 12.07 -1.95 12.42
CA MET A 28 11.59 -3.32 12.16
C MET A 28 10.61 -3.73 13.25
N TYR A 29 9.49 -4.32 12.83
CA TYR A 29 8.52 -4.94 13.72
C TYR A 29 7.80 -6.08 13.01
N ARG A 30 7.12 -6.95 13.76
CA ARG A 30 6.22 -7.96 13.23
C ARG A 30 4.80 -7.42 13.23
N GLU A 31 4.10 -7.51 12.11
CA GLU A 31 2.73 -7.04 11.98
C GLU A 31 1.75 -8.02 12.65
N ASP A 32 0.89 -7.53 13.54
CA ASP A 32 0.00 -8.37 14.37
C ASP A 32 -0.99 -9.21 13.55
N GLN A 33 -1.51 -8.66 12.45
CA GLN A 33 -2.57 -9.34 11.68
C GLN A 33 -2.03 -10.35 10.67
N SER A 34 -0.96 -9.99 9.95
CA SER A 34 -0.39 -10.82 8.89
C SER A 34 0.76 -11.69 9.38
N GLY A 35 1.35 -11.36 10.52
CA GLY A 35 2.56 -11.99 11.03
C GLY A 35 3.81 -11.65 10.23
N ASN A 36 3.72 -10.81 9.19
CA ASN A 36 4.85 -10.43 8.34
C ASN A 36 5.86 -9.58 9.10
N TYR A 37 7.14 -9.75 8.80
CA TYR A 37 8.17 -8.82 9.24
C TYR A 37 8.16 -7.60 8.32
N TYR A 38 7.95 -6.43 8.90
CA TYR A 38 7.99 -5.16 8.20
C TYR A 38 9.22 -4.37 8.60
N VAL A 39 9.97 -3.91 7.60
CA VAL A 39 11.22 -3.15 7.77
C VAL A 39 11.12 -1.84 6.99
N SER A 40 10.99 -0.72 7.69
CA SER A 40 10.98 0.62 7.07
C SER A 40 12.38 1.21 7.04
N VAL A 41 12.80 1.67 5.85
CA VAL A 41 14.09 2.31 5.60
C VAL A 41 13.84 3.77 5.23
N LYS A 42 14.48 4.72 5.95
CA LYS A 42 14.27 6.16 5.73
C LYS A 42 15.54 6.85 5.23
N ASN A 43 15.34 7.94 4.48
CA ASN A 43 16.34 8.88 3.97
C ASN A 43 17.33 8.26 2.97
N PHE A 44 18.44 7.69 3.42
CA PHE A 44 19.48 7.17 2.55
C PHE A 44 19.86 5.75 2.93
N CYS A 45 19.92 4.86 1.96
CA CYS A 45 20.46 3.52 2.10
C CYS A 45 21.60 3.32 1.11
N SER A 46 22.84 3.29 1.62
CA SER A 46 24.04 3.18 0.81
C SER A 46 25.00 2.14 1.40
N PHE A 47 26.06 1.79 0.66
CA PHE A 47 27.09 0.88 1.14
C PHE A 47 27.66 1.26 2.52
N LEU A 48 27.65 2.56 2.88
CA LEU A 48 28.15 3.05 4.17
C LEU A 48 27.29 2.64 5.36
N ASN A 49 25.98 2.55 5.17
CA ASN A 49 25.03 2.25 6.25
C ASN A 49 24.23 0.96 6.03
N PHE A 50 24.43 0.25 4.93
CA PHE A 50 23.76 -0.99 4.59
C PHE A 50 23.92 -2.08 5.66
N TYR A 51 25.08 -2.12 6.34
CA TYR A 51 25.31 -3.08 7.42
C TYR A 51 24.23 -3.01 8.52
N ARG A 52 23.64 -1.82 8.76
CA ARG A 52 22.57 -1.63 9.76
C ARG A 52 21.26 -2.27 9.32
N LEU A 53 20.93 -2.15 8.04
CA LEU A 53 19.81 -2.85 7.44
C LEU A 53 20.05 -4.36 7.52
N LYS A 54 21.25 -4.84 7.15
CA LYS A 54 21.63 -6.26 7.24
C LYS A 54 21.44 -6.82 8.64
N ILE A 55 21.92 -6.15 9.69
CA ILE A 55 21.76 -6.60 11.08
C ILE A 55 20.26 -6.83 11.41
N LYS A 56 19.33 -6.04 10.84
CA LYS A 56 17.90 -6.25 11.04
C LYS A 56 17.37 -7.40 10.18
N LEU A 57 17.75 -7.45 8.91
CA LEU A 57 17.31 -8.50 8.00
C LEU A 57 17.81 -9.89 8.44
N ASP A 58 19.04 -9.98 8.95
CA ASP A 58 19.63 -11.23 9.45
C ASP A 58 18.92 -11.79 10.73
N GLN A 59 18.08 -10.97 11.38
CA GLN A 59 17.23 -11.40 12.50
C GLN A 59 15.93 -12.06 12.04
N ILE A 60 15.57 -11.92 10.77
CA ILE A 60 14.34 -12.48 10.22
C ILE A 60 14.60 -13.90 9.75
N PRO A 61 13.84 -14.91 10.21
CA PRO A 61 13.97 -16.27 9.69
C PRO A 61 13.67 -16.29 8.19
N GLU A 62 14.56 -16.89 7.40
CA GLU A 62 14.45 -16.93 5.93
C GLU A 62 13.22 -17.72 5.41
N SER A 63 12.51 -18.46 6.29
CA SER A 63 11.23 -19.14 5.99
C SER A 63 9.99 -18.27 6.17
N GLU A 64 10.15 -17.05 6.68
CA GLU A 64 9.06 -16.13 6.96
C GLU A 64 8.84 -15.14 5.79
N HIS A 65 7.85 -14.26 5.93
CA HIS A 65 7.61 -13.19 4.97
C HIS A 65 8.18 -11.87 5.49
N ALA A 66 9.15 -11.32 4.76
CA ALA A 66 9.77 -10.02 5.03
C ALA A 66 9.39 -8.99 3.96
N ILE A 67 8.94 -7.81 4.39
CA ILE A 67 8.59 -6.68 3.53
C ILE A 67 9.52 -5.52 3.91
N VAL A 68 10.35 -5.07 2.97
CA VAL A 68 11.27 -3.95 3.15
C VAL A 68 10.77 -2.74 2.37
N ASP A 69 10.41 -1.69 3.10
CA ASP A 69 9.78 -0.49 2.57
C ASP A 69 10.78 0.67 2.43
N PHE A 70 10.98 1.10 1.19
CA PHE A 70 11.80 2.25 0.80
C PHE A 70 10.95 3.49 0.46
N SER A 71 9.66 3.52 0.79
CA SER A 71 8.77 4.65 0.47
C SER A 71 9.25 5.99 1.04
N LEU A 72 10.01 5.94 2.13
CA LEU A 72 10.59 7.11 2.82
C LEU A 72 12.11 7.24 2.59
N CYS A 73 12.65 6.49 1.62
CA CYS A 73 14.08 6.50 1.30
C CYS A 73 14.33 7.37 0.05
N ASP A 74 15.22 8.34 0.14
CA ASP A 74 15.52 9.24 -0.99
C ASP A 74 16.54 8.67 -1.96
N PHE A 75 17.35 7.72 -1.49
CA PHE A 75 18.46 7.19 -2.26
C PHE A 75 18.80 5.76 -1.85
N VAL A 76 18.95 4.88 -2.84
CA VAL A 76 19.40 3.49 -2.66
C VAL A 76 20.50 3.21 -3.67
N ASP A 77 21.70 2.84 -3.20
CA ASP A 77 22.83 2.59 -4.09
C ASP A 77 22.87 1.16 -4.67
N HIS A 78 23.78 0.94 -5.61
CA HIS A 78 23.96 -0.34 -6.30
C HIS A 78 24.24 -1.51 -5.32
N THR A 79 25.10 -1.31 -4.35
CA THR A 79 25.48 -2.35 -3.37
C THR A 79 24.29 -2.80 -2.52
N VAL A 80 23.41 -1.85 -2.16
CA VAL A 80 22.17 -2.15 -1.45
C VAL A 80 21.24 -2.94 -2.35
N MET A 81 21.03 -2.50 -3.60
CA MET A 81 20.14 -3.20 -4.55
C MET A 81 20.60 -4.64 -4.81
N GLU A 82 21.90 -4.87 -4.94
CA GLU A 82 22.50 -6.21 -5.08
C GLU A 82 22.24 -7.06 -3.83
N GLY A 83 22.53 -6.50 -2.64
CA GLY A 83 22.29 -7.19 -1.38
C GLY A 83 20.82 -7.54 -1.13
N LEU A 84 19.87 -6.68 -1.51
CA LEU A 84 18.43 -6.99 -1.44
C LEU A 84 18.06 -8.16 -2.36
N HIS A 85 18.65 -8.24 -3.55
CA HIS A 85 18.46 -9.37 -4.46
C HIS A 85 18.98 -10.69 -3.86
N ASP A 86 20.13 -10.64 -3.16
CA ASP A 86 20.66 -11.82 -2.48
C ASP A 86 19.73 -12.30 -1.36
N TYR A 87 19.12 -11.38 -0.59
CA TYR A 87 18.07 -11.73 0.39
C TYR A 87 16.85 -12.37 -0.28
N GLN A 88 16.37 -11.84 -1.39
CA GLN A 88 15.26 -12.45 -2.14
C GLN A 88 15.56 -13.90 -2.53
N ARG A 89 16.78 -14.17 -3.02
CA ARG A 89 17.22 -15.53 -3.38
C ARG A 89 17.36 -16.44 -2.16
N SER A 90 17.87 -15.93 -1.04
CA SER A 90 18.06 -16.69 0.19
C SER A 90 16.72 -17.13 0.78
N PHE A 91 15.77 -16.19 0.92
CA PHE A 91 14.42 -16.48 1.39
C PHE A 91 13.69 -17.48 0.48
N ALA A 92 13.75 -17.29 -0.83
CA ALA A 92 13.14 -18.22 -1.79
C ALA A 92 13.65 -19.67 -1.66
N ARG A 93 14.95 -19.86 -1.34
CA ARG A 93 15.52 -21.20 -1.10
C ARG A 93 14.98 -21.88 0.15
N LYS A 94 14.45 -21.12 1.10
CA LYS A 94 13.89 -21.61 2.39
C LYS A 94 12.35 -21.56 2.39
N ASN A 95 11.72 -21.39 1.23
CA ASN A 95 10.28 -21.21 1.06
C ASN A 95 9.71 -19.96 1.76
N GLY A 96 10.53 -18.99 2.09
CA GLY A 96 10.11 -17.69 2.59
C GLY A 96 9.90 -16.69 1.45
N ILE A 97 9.39 -15.53 1.81
CA ILE A 97 9.08 -14.45 0.87
C ILE A 97 9.83 -13.20 1.31
N PHE A 98 10.58 -12.59 0.39
CA PHE A 98 11.25 -11.32 0.62
C PHE A 98 10.82 -10.32 -0.46
N GLU A 99 10.11 -9.28 -0.07
CA GLU A 99 9.57 -8.27 -0.99
C GLU A 99 10.10 -6.88 -0.65
N THR A 100 10.38 -6.11 -1.69
CA THR A 100 10.73 -4.68 -1.56
C THR A 100 9.60 -3.84 -2.12
N ILE A 101 9.16 -2.83 -1.38
CA ILE A 101 8.12 -1.88 -1.78
C ILE A 101 8.67 -0.45 -1.73
N GLY A 102 7.99 0.49 -2.40
CA GLY A 102 8.32 1.92 -2.37
C GLY A 102 9.42 2.37 -3.33
N LEU A 103 10.05 1.45 -4.09
CA LEU A 103 11.04 1.81 -5.13
C LEU A 103 10.39 2.19 -6.48
N ASP A 104 9.10 2.04 -6.62
CA ASP A 104 8.34 2.21 -7.86
C ASP A 104 8.34 3.66 -8.36
N ILE A 105 8.51 4.60 -7.44
CA ILE A 105 8.55 6.04 -7.69
C ILE A 105 9.96 6.64 -7.59
N HIS A 106 10.99 5.79 -7.68
CA HIS A 106 12.38 6.25 -7.74
C HIS A 106 12.88 6.22 -9.18
N ALA A 107 13.58 7.28 -9.59
CA ALA A 107 14.32 7.28 -10.84
C ALA A 107 15.47 6.28 -10.79
N SER A 108 15.62 5.50 -11.85
CA SER A 108 16.81 4.66 -12.06
C SER A 108 17.81 5.36 -12.97
N GLU A 109 19.09 5.25 -12.70
CA GLU A 109 20.13 5.82 -13.56
C GLU A 109 20.31 5.03 -14.86
N THR A 110 20.03 3.73 -14.83
CA THR A 110 20.16 2.82 -15.98
C THR A 110 19.07 1.76 -15.95
N GLN A 111 18.98 0.94 -17.01
CA GLN A 111 18.07 -0.21 -17.07
C GLN A 111 18.60 -1.45 -16.31
N HIS A 112 19.77 -1.35 -15.66
CA HIS A 112 20.33 -2.46 -14.91
C HIS A 112 19.45 -2.81 -13.69
N PRO A 113 19.22 -4.10 -13.35
CA PRO A 113 18.40 -4.51 -12.21
C PRO A 113 18.85 -3.91 -10.86
N PHE A 114 20.15 -3.69 -10.71
CA PHE A 114 20.77 -3.11 -9.50
C PHE A 114 21.11 -1.63 -9.67
N ALA A 115 20.49 -0.93 -10.63
CA ALA A 115 20.71 0.49 -10.82
C ALA A 115 20.42 1.28 -9.55
N VAL A 116 21.20 2.31 -9.33
CA VAL A 116 20.95 3.30 -8.28
C VAL A 116 19.54 3.86 -8.41
N ARG A 117 18.84 3.98 -7.30
CA ARG A 117 17.47 4.51 -7.21
C ARG A 117 17.47 5.82 -6.44
N LYS A 118 16.78 6.83 -6.99
CA LYS A 118 16.70 8.18 -6.41
C LYS A 118 15.27 8.70 -6.40
N SER A 119 14.84 9.23 -5.27
CA SER A 119 13.62 10.02 -5.21
C SER A 119 13.82 11.32 -6.01
N LEU A 120 12.89 11.62 -6.91
CA LEU A 120 12.83 12.86 -7.69
C LEU A 120 11.46 13.50 -7.54
N PRO A 121 11.33 14.82 -7.79
CA PRO A 121 10.02 15.44 -7.89
C PRO A 121 9.16 14.74 -8.94
N ILE A 122 7.87 14.58 -8.68
CA ILE A 122 6.94 13.80 -9.53
C ILE A 122 6.89 14.32 -10.96
N ASN A 123 6.87 15.63 -11.16
CA ASN A 123 6.88 16.26 -12.49
C ASN A 123 8.13 15.89 -13.31
N VAL A 124 9.25 15.60 -12.65
CA VAL A 124 10.46 15.13 -13.32
C VAL A 124 10.35 13.64 -13.63
N LEU A 125 9.86 12.84 -12.69
CA LEU A 125 9.66 11.39 -12.86
C LEU A 125 8.72 11.06 -14.01
N MET A 126 7.64 11.81 -14.19
CA MET A 126 6.66 11.63 -15.28
C MET A 126 7.30 11.74 -16.67
N GLY A 127 8.40 12.49 -16.82
CA GLY A 127 9.13 12.65 -18.08
C GLY A 127 10.24 11.63 -18.32
N LEU A 128 10.50 10.72 -17.38
CA LEU A 128 11.62 9.77 -17.46
C LEU A 128 11.14 8.36 -17.86
N GLN A 129 11.93 7.68 -18.69
CA GLN A 129 11.80 6.23 -18.90
C GLN A 129 12.60 5.49 -17.82
N ASN A 130 11.93 5.12 -16.76
CA ASN A 130 12.55 4.40 -15.65
C ASN A 130 12.58 2.88 -15.89
N ALA A 131 13.60 2.21 -15.39
CA ALA A 131 13.55 0.76 -15.23
C ALA A 131 12.51 0.40 -14.18
N LEU A 132 11.66 -0.58 -14.48
CA LEU A 132 10.68 -1.10 -13.53
C LEU A 132 11.37 -1.62 -12.27
N SER A 133 10.76 -1.39 -11.12
CA SER A 133 11.17 -2.01 -9.86
C SER A 133 10.85 -3.52 -9.88
N ASN A 134 11.41 -4.28 -8.95
CA ASN A 134 11.07 -5.71 -8.84
C ASN A 134 9.57 -5.90 -8.54
N ARG A 135 8.99 -5.03 -7.71
CA ARG A 135 7.56 -5.05 -7.41
C ARG A 135 6.73 -4.80 -8.67
N GLN A 136 7.08 -3.79 -9.47
CA GLN A 136 6.40 -3.49 -10.73
C GLN A 136 6.46 -4.66 -11.71
N LYS A 137 7.62 -5.29 -11.88
CA LYS A 137 7.78 -6.50 -12.72
C LYS A 137 6.89 -7.65 -12.24
N ASN A 138 6.78 -7.84 -10.92
CA ASN A 138 5.94 -8.88 -10.35
C ASN A 138 4.45 -8.56 -10.53
N ILE A 139 4.03 -7.29 -10.44
CA ILE A 139 2.65 -6.87 -10.76
C ILE A 139 2.35 -7.06 -12.24
N GLU A 140 3.30 -6.75 -13.13
CA GLU A 140 3.16 -7.00 -14.57
C GLU A 140 2.99 -8.48 -14.88
N GLN A 141 3.77 -9.36 -14.23
CA GLN A 141 3.60 -10.81 -14.35
C GLN A 141 2.23 -11.27 -13.82
N LEU A 142 1.76 -10.71 -12.71
CA LEU A 142 0.43 -10.98 -12.19
C LEU A 142 -0.66 -10.55 -13.18
N ALA A 143 -0.51 -9.38 -13.81
CA ALA A 143 -1.43 -8.89 -14.84
C ALA A 143 -1.53 -9.88 -16.01
N GLN A 144 -0.37 -10.40 -16.49
CA GLN A 144 -0.34 -11.41 -17.55
C GLN A 144 -1.04 -12.71 -17.13
N GLN A 145 -0.84 -13.18 -15.88
CA GLN A 145 -1.52 -14.38 -15.35
C GLN A 145 -3.03 -14.23 -15.25
N LEU A 146 -3.50 -13.02 -14.95
CA LEU A 146 -4.93 -12.70 -14.82
C LEU A 146 -5.58 -12.30 -16.15
N ALA A 147 -4.80 -12.11 -17.22
CA ALA A 147 -5.22 -11.49 -18.49
C ALA A 147 -5.79 -10.05 -18.27
N TRP A 148 -5.18 -9.29 -17.34
CA TRP A 148 -5.52 -7.92 -17.02
C TRP A 148 -4.53 -6.95 -17.65
N ASN A 149 -4.93 -5.67 -17.72
CA ASN A 149 -4.06 -4.60 -18.15
C ASN A 149 -3.22 -4.08 -16.98
N TYR A 150 -1.99 -3.64 -17.26
CA TYR A 150 -1.12 -3.01 -16.28
C TYR A 150 -0.48 -1.76 -16.86
N ASP A 151 -0.59 -0.63 -16.16
CA ASP A 151 0.10 0.62 -16.47
C ASP A 151 0.95 1.06 -15.27
N PRO A 152 2.29 1.03 -15.36
CA PRO A 152 3.20 1.47 -14.30
C PRO A 152 3.33 2.99 -14.21
N LYS A 153 2.70 3.76 -15.10
CA LYS A 153 2.87 5.21 -15.19
C LYS A 153 2.25 5.94 -14.00
N ILE A 154 2.79 7.13 -13.75
CA ILE A 154 2.26 8.07 -12.77
C ILE A 154 1.13 8.88 -13.41
N GLU A 155 -0.04 8.90 -12.77
CA GLU A 155 -1.17 9.73 -13.13
C GLU A 155 -1.41 10.78 -12.05
N SER A 156 -1.40 12.06 -12.44
CA SER A 156 -1.51 13.20 -11.51
C SER A 156 -2.95 13.52 -11.07
N ASP A 157 -3.96 13.03 -11.79
CA ASP A 157 -5.37 13.27 -11.49
C ASP A 157 -6.19 11.96 -11.64
N PRO A 158 -6.09 11.03 -10.68
CA PRO A 158 -6.84 9.79 -10.75
C PRO A 158 -8.34 10.05 -10.59
N LYS A 159 -9.12 9.72 -11.62
CA LYS A 159 -10.55 10.01 -11.69
C LYS A 159 -11.38 9.13 -10.76
N GLY A 160 -12.41 9.73 -10.15
CA GLY A 160 -13.44 8.99 -9.42
C GLY A 160 -13.14 8.67 -7.96
N ILE A 161 -11.95 8.94 -7.47
CA ILE A 161 -11.52 8.63 -6.09
C ILE A 161 -12.11 9.62 -5.09
N ASN A 162 -12.20 10.91 -5.47
CA ASN A 162 -12.70 12.01 -4.59
C ASN A 162 -14.18 11.85 -4.17
N ARG A 163 -14.87 10.80 -4.62
CA ARG A 163 -16.26 10.51 -4.26
C ARG A 163 -16.40 9.66 -3.00
N PHE A 164 -15.28 9.24 -2.41
CA PHE A 164 -15.24 8.43 -1.20
C PHE A 164 -14.92 9.30 0.01
N LEU A 165 -15.56 9.00 1.12
CA LEU A 165 -15.41 9.72 2.38
C LEU A 165 -13.96 9.71 2.88
N PHE A 166 -13.25 8.60 2.65
CA PHE A 166 -11.84 8.46 2.97
C PHE A 166 -10.98 9.63 2.45
N PHE A 167 -11.33 10.19 1.28
CA PHE A 167 -10.57 11.28 0.66
C PHE A 167 -11.11 12.68 0.94
N GLU A 168 -12.20 12.82 1.69
CA GLU A 168 -12.85 14.13 1.92
C GLU A 168 -11.92 15.14 2.63
N SER A 169 -11.06 14.64 3.54
CA SER A 169 -10.07 15.46 4.25
C SER A 169 -8.64 15.33 3.72
N LYS A 170 -8.45 14.66 2.59
CA LYS A 170 -7.14 14.33 2.04
C LYS A 170 -6.94 14.94 0.65
N VAL A 171 -5.71 15.31 0.36
CA VAL A 171 -5.31 15.79 -0.97
C VAL A 171 -4.63 14.64 -1.72
N VAL A 172 -5.23 14.18 -2.80
CA VAL A 172 -4.63 13.17 -3.67
C VAL A 172 -3.52 13.83 -4.48
N ASN A 173 -2.31 13.26 -4.43
CA ASN A 173 -1.14 13.79 -5.11
C ASN A 173 -0.96 13.14 -6.49
N TYR A 174 -1.01 11.80 -6.55
CA TYR A 174 -0.89 11.01 -7.80
C TYR A 174 -1.25 9.55 -7.55
N SER A 175 -1.57 8.83 -8.62
CA SER A 175 -1.60 7.36 -8.63
C SER A 175 -0.49 6.77 -9.50
N VAL A 176 -0.19 5.50 -9.27
CA VAL A 176 0.81 4.72 -10.03
C VAL A 176 0.47 3.23 -9.95
N ASN A 177 1.03 2.43 -10.85
CA ASN A 177 0.85 0.97 -10.84
C ASN A 177 -0.61 0.52 -11.01
N SER A 178 -1.31 1.08 -11.98
CA SER A 178 -2.70 0.71 -12.26
C SER A 178 -2.77 -0.69 -12.87
N LEU A 179 -3.41 -1.63 -12.18
CA LEU A 179 -3.72 -3.00 -12.60
C LEU A 179 -5.23 -3.13 -12.72
N TYR A 180 -5.77 -3.41 -13.92
CA TYR A 180 -7.21 -3.32 -14.15
C TYR A 180 -7.75 -4.24 -15.23
N ASP A 181 -9.04 -4.57 -15.10
CA ASP A 181 -9.89 -5.14 -16.14
C ASP A 181 -11.19 -4.30 -16.28
N ASP A 182 -12.24 -4.88 -16.85
CA ASP A 182 -13.55 -4.20 -17.00
C ASP A 182 -14.29 -4.02 -15.67
N THR A 183 -13.94 -4.76 -14.63
CA THR A 183 -14.64 -4.79 -13.34
C THR A 183 -13.85 -4.14 -12.23
N PHE A 184 -12.55 -4.46 -12.13
CA PHE A 184 -11.67 -4.08 -11.04
C PHE A 184 -10.58 -3.10 -11.50
N THR A 185 -10.22 -2.18 -10.64
CA THR A 185 -9.03 -1.33 -10.80
C THR A 185 -8.28 -1.30 -9.48
N LEU A 186 -7.06 -1.83 -9.47
CA LEU A 186 -6.14 -1.73 -8.34
C LEU A 186 -5.04 -0.73 -8.70
N PHE A 187 -4.68 0.13 -7.76
CA PHE A 187 -3.64 1.16 -7.95
C PHE A 187 -2.97 1.52 -6.63
N ASP A 188 -1.76 2.02 -6.72
CA ASP A 188 -1.08 2.68 -5.62
C ASP A 188 -1.36 4.17 -5.66
N LEU A 189 -1.63 4.78 -4.50
CA LEU A 189 -1.96 6.18 -4.36
C LEU A 189 -1.03 6.88 -3.38
N SER A 190 -0.60 8.07 -3.73
CA SER A 190 -0.01 9.04 -2.81
C SER A 190 -1.02 10.12 -2.50
N PHE A 191 -1.18 10.41 -1.23
CA PHE A 191 -2.09 11.45 -0.74
C PHE A 191 -1.51 12.12 0.49
N SER A 192 -1.99 13.32 0.80
CA SER A 192 -1.56 14.09 1.97
C SER A 192 -2.73 14.31 2.90
N GLU A 193 -2.46 14.24 4.21
CA GLU A 193 -3.40 14.53 5.27
C GLU A 193 -2.85 15.59 6.21
N GLY A 194 -3.73 16.37 6.85
CA GLY A 194 -3.35 17.46 7.74
C GLY A 194 -3.11 18.78 7.02
N ALA A 195 -2.75 19.82 7.78
CA ALA A 195 -2.54 21.19 7.30
C ALA A 195 -1.23 21.77 7.81
N PHE A 196 -0.58 22.57 6.98
CA PHE A 196 0.66 23.29 7.31
C PHE A 196 1.78 22.41 7.88
N ILE A 197 2.14 22.57 9.15
CA ILE A 197 3.25 21.89 9.81
C ILE A 197 2.94 20.41 10.11
N THR A 198 1.65 20.06 10.18
CA THR A 198 1.19 18.67 10.43
C THR A 198 0.84 17.91 9.17
N LYS A 199 1.17 18.45 7.98
CA LYS A 199 0.96 17.76 6.72
C LYS A 199 1.85 16.53 6.62
N GLU A 200 1.22 15.36 6.44
CA GLU A 200 1.90 14.08 6.23
C GLU A 200 1.60 13.56 4.82
N ASP A 201 2.64 13.11 4.13
CA ASP A 201 2.51 12.45 2.83
C ASP A 201 2.45 10.93 3.05
N LEU A 202 1.31 10.36 2.70
CA LEU A 202 0.99 8.96 2.90
C LEU A 202 0.92 8.23 1.55
N LYS A 203 1.08 6.92 1.58
CA LYS A 203 0.93 6.03 0.43
C LYS A 203 0.12 4.81 0.81
N GLY A 204 -0.69 4.32 -0.11
CA GLY A 204 -1.47 3.11 0.10
C GLY A 204 -1.81 2.43 -1.22
N THR A 205 -2.16 1.16 -1.14
CA THR A 205 -2.70 0.40 -2.27
C THR A 205 -4.20 0.29 -2.11
N PHE A 206 -4.92 0.63 -3.16
CA PHE A 206 -6.38 0.67 -3.22
C PHE A 206 -6.89 -0.22 -4.33
N LEU A 207 -8.08 -0.77 -4.14
CA LEU A 207 -8.84 -1.49 -5.15
C LEU A 207 -10.24 -0.89 -5.23
N LEU A 208 -10.68 -0.63 -6.44
CA LEU A 208 -11.99 -0.08 -6.77
C LEU A 208 -12.73 -1.03 -7.70
N PHE A 209 -14.03 -1.26 -7.44
CA PHE A 209 -14.90 -1.94 -8.38
C PHE A 209 -16.33 -1.44 -8.31
N LYS A 210 -17.07 -1.61 -9.41
CA LYS A 210 -18.47 -1.25 -9.48
C LYS A 210 -19.32 -2.34 -8.82
N SER A 211 -20.23 -1.95 -7.93
CA SER A 211 -21.17 -2.91 -7.33
C SER A 211 -22.18 -3.42 -8.35
N PRO A 212 -22.53 -4.72 -8.33
CA PRO A 212 -23.58 -5.29 -9.18
C PRO A 212 -24.99 -4.85 -8.77
N ILE A 213 -25.15 -4.40 -7.52
CA ILE A 213 -26.41 -3.92 -6.95
C ILE A 213 -26.24 -2.50 -6.39
N PRO A 214 -27.31 -1.70 -6.29
CA PRO A 214 -27.26 -0.44 -5.54
C PRO A 214 -26.98 -0.70 -4.05
N LEU A 215 -26.03 0.01 -3.48
CA LEU A 215 -25.63 -0.14 -2.09
C LEU A 215 -26.00 1.11 -1.28
N PRO A 216 -26.24 1.01 0.03
CA PRO A 216 -26.18 2.16 0.91
C PRO A 216 -24.73 2.67 1.01
N ASN A 217 -24.56 3.96 1.31
CA ASN A 217 -23.23 4.49 1.67
C ASN A 217 -22.87 3.99 3.07
N PHE A 218 -21.75 3.30 3.17
CA PHE A 218 -21.22 2.78 4.41
C PHE A 218 -19.70 2.78 4.43
N VAL A 219 -19.14 2.72 5.63
CA VAL A 219 -17.73 2.46 5.90
C VAL A 219 -17.64 1.28 6.85
N LEU A 220 -16.81 0.31 6.51
CA LEU A 220 -16.42 -0.83 7.34
C LEU A 220 -14.92 -0.78 7.57
N ASP A 221 -14.51 -0.71 8.83
CA ASP A 221 -13.12 -0.62 9.22
C ASP A 221 -12.83 -1.51 10.43
N LYS A 222 -11.58 -1.60 10.84
CA LYS A 222 -11.21 -2.23 12.10
C LYS A 222 -11.78 -1.42 13.27
N GLU A 223 -12.29 -2.10 14.33
CA GLU A 223 -12.91 -1.44 15.49
C GLU A 223 -12.01 -0.39 16.17
N ASP A 224 -10.69 -0.60 16.17
CA ASP A 224 -9.73 0.36 16.74
C ASP A 224 -9.58 1.67 15.95
N PHE A 225 -10.10 1.72 14.71
CA PHE A 225 -10.02 2.85 13.78
C PHE A 225 -11.25 3.76 13.86
N LYS A 226 -11.57 4.25 15.07
CA LYS A 226 -12.61 5.27 15.25
C LYS A 226 -12.08 6.64 14.83
N THR A 227 -12.11 6.91 13.53
CA THR A 227 -11.73 8.23 13.04
C THR A 227 -12.83 9.25 13.32
N ALA A 228 -12.48 10.40 13.88
CA ALA A 228 -13.38 11.53 14.12
C ALA A 228 -14.13 11.98 12.85
N LEU A 229 -13.58 11.66 11.68
CA LEU A 229 -14.14 11.95 10.36
C LEU A 229 -15.52 11.33 10.15
N TYR A 230 -15.73 10.07 10.56
CA TYR A 230 -17.02 9.38 10.34
C TYR A 230 -18.13 9.95 11.21
N HIS A 231 -17.82 10.35 12.43
CA HIS A 231 -18.78 11.08 13.31
C HIS A 231 -19.15 12.45 12.75
N TRP A 232 -18.18 13.14 12.15
CA TRP A 232 -18.40 14.47 11.56
C TRP A 232 -19.27 14.39 10.30
N ALA A 233 -19.15 13.34 9.50
CA ALA A 233 -19.98 13.08 8.33
C ALA A 233 -21.44 12.67 8.67
N GLY A 234 -21.80 12.60 9.96
CA GLY A 234 -23.12 12.19 10.40
C GLY A 234 -23.41 10.68 10.23
N PHE A 235 -22.36 9.88 10.14
CA PHE A 235 -22.47 8.42 10.06
C PHE A 235 -22.63 7.86 11.48
N ASP A 236 -23.67 7.06 11.65
CA ASP A 236 -23.96 6.39 12.91
C ASP A 236 -23.29 5.02 12.99
N ASP A 237 -22.76 4.66 14.14
CA ASP A 237 -22.27 3.32 14.44
C ASP A 237 -23.39 2.27 14.39
N ILE A 238 -23.12 1.12 13.77
CA ILE A 238 -24.09 0.05 13.53
C ILE A 238 -23.56 -1.26 14.09
N ASN A 239 -24.14 -1.67 15.21
CA ASN A 239 -23.80 -2.90 15.89
C ASN A 239 -24.84 -4.00 15.66
N PHE A 240 -24.41 -5.26 15.63
CA PHE A 240 -25.24 -6.44 15.46
C PHE A 240 -25.26 -7.28 16.73
N THR A 241 -26.34 -7.24 17.48
CA THR A 241 -26.49 -8.00 18.75
C THR A 241 -26.43 -9.52 18.54
N LYS A 242 -26.85 -10.01 17.36
CA LYS A 242 -26.77 -11.43 16.99
C LYS A 242 -25.39 -11.88 16.51
N HIS A 243 -24.50 -10.94 16.22
CA HIS A 243 -23.12 -11.18 15.74
C HIS A 243 -22.13 -10.33 16.55
N PRO A 244 -21.94 -10.68 17.84
CA PRO A 244 -21.10 -9.88 18.73
C PRO A 244 -19.61 -9.89 18.32
N ASP A 245 -19.13 -10.96 17.70
CA ASP A 245 -17.74 -11.07 17.27
C ASP A 245 -17.46 -10.18 16.06
N PHE A 246 -18.42 -10.04 15.14
CA PHE A 246 -18.35 -9.04 14.07
C PHE A 246 -18.24 -7.63 14.66
N SER A 247 -19.15 -7.25 15.57
CA SER A 247 -19.19 -5.92 16.17
C SER A 247 -17.97 -5.60 17.07
N LYS A 248 -17.22 -6.61 17.54
CA LYS A 248 -15.95 -6.43 18.23
C LYS A 248 -14.75 -6.24 17.30
N ARG A 249 -14.84 -6.81 16.10
CA ARG A 249 -13.75 -6.76 15.11
C ARG A 249 -13.86 -5.57 14.17
N PHE A 250 -15.09 -5.16 13.87
CA PHE A 250 -15.40 -4.19 12.84
C PHE A 250 -16.20 -3.01 13.38
N HIS A 251 -15.78 -1.82 13.00
CA HIS A 251 -16.57 -0.61 13.07
C HIS A 251 -17.33 -0.43 11.76
N LEU A 252 -18.65 -0.56 11.78
CA LEU A 252 -19.52 -0.33 10.63
C LEU A 252 -20.34 0.94 10.87
N SER A 253 -20.26 1.88 9.94
CA SER A 253 -21.01 3.14 10.00
C SER A 253 -21.59 3.53 8.64
N GLY A 254 -22.64 4.35 8.64
CA GLY A 254 -23.22 4.86 7.41
C GLY A 254 -24.50 5.66 7.61
N ASN A 255 -25.02 6.23 6.53
CA ASN A 255 -26.10 7.21 6.56
C ASN A 255 -27.51 6.57 6.62
N ASN A 256 -27.65 5.28 6.32
CA ASN A 256 -28.95 4.58 6.33
C ASN A 256 -28.86 3.24 7.07
N LYS A 257 -29.04 3.29 8.40
CA LYS A 257 -28.96 2.11 9.27
C LYS A 257 -29.86 0.95 8.82
N LYS A 258 -31.09 1.25 8.33
CA LYS A 258 -32.04 0.21 7.93
C LYS A 258 -31.55 -0.52 6.67
N ALA A 259 -31.13 0.22 5.65
CA ALA A 259 -30.61 -0.37 4.41
C ALA A 259 -29.31 -1.15 4.68
N ILE A 260 -28.41 -0.62 5.53
CA ILE A 260 -27.16 -1.29 5.89
C ILE A 260 -27.45 -2.59 6.66
N ARG A 261 -28.38 -2.59 7.62
CA ARG A 261 -28.77 -3.82 8.32
C ARG A 261 -29.42 -4.87 7.41
N THR A 262 -30.09 -4.44 6.35
CA THR A 262 -30.64 -5.36 5.34
C THR A 262 -29.54 -5.96 4.48
N LEU A 263 -28.58 -5.13 4.05
CA LEU A 263 -27.41 -5.57 3.26
C LEU A 263 -26.51 -6.54 4.06
N PHE A 264 -26.18 -6.16 5.30
CA PHE A 264 -25.33 -6.96 6.19
C PHE A 264 -26.16 -8.08 6.85
N ASN A 265 -26.67 -8.99 6.01
CA ASN A 265 -27.29 -10.23 6.45
C ASN A 265 -26.25 -11.19 7.06
N SER A 266 -26.68 -12.32 7.62
CA SER A 266 -25.77 -13.27 8.27
C SER A 266 -24.69 -13.80 7.32
N GLU A 267 -24.99 -13.98 6.04
CA GLU A 267 -24.06 -14.48 5.04
C GLU A 267 -22.91 -13.48 4.80
N LEU A 268 -23.23 -12.20 4.59
CA LEU A 268 -22.25 -11.14 4.41
C LEU A 268 -21.42 -10.91 5.69
N ILE A 269 -22.03 -10.98 6.87
CA ILE A 269 -21.33 -10.87 8.15
C ILE A 269 -20.32 -12.01 8.31
N TYR A 270 -20.71 -13.27 8.08
CA TYR A 270 -19.79 -14.42 8.14
C TYR A 270 -18.68 -14.35 7.12
N PHE A 271 -18.96 -13.80 5.94
CA PHE A 271 -17.91 -13.52 4.95
C PHE A 271 -16.83 -12.61 5.55
N PHE A 272 -17.20 -11.48 6.14
CA PHE A 272 -16.23 -10.57 6.76
C PHE A 272 -15.51 -11.18 7.96
N GLU A 273 -16.22 -11.95 8.79
CA GLU A 273 -15.62 -12.63 9.95
C GLU A 273 -14.54 -13.66 9.54
N SER A 274 -14.70 -14.29 8.36
CA SER A 274 -13.80 -15.33 7.85
C SER A 274 -12.63 -14.81 7.00
N HIS A 275 -12.63 -13.53 6.66
CA HIS A 275 -11.63 -12.92 5.78
C HIS A 275 -10.72 -11.91 6.52
N PRO A 276 -9.59 -11.51 5.90
CA PRO A 276 -8.76 -10.42 6.41
C PRO A 276 -9.54 -9.11 6.52
N ILE A 277 -9.17 -8.27 7.49
CA ILE A 277 -9.79 -6.97 7.69
C ILE A 277 -9.17 -5.97 6.72
N PHE A 278 -10.03 -5.34 5.92
CA PHE A 278 -9.71 -4.21 5.07
C PHE A 278 -10.55 -3.00 5.47
N HIS A 279 -10.07 -1.81 5.18
CA HIS A 279 -10.95 -0.65 5.09
C HIS A 279 -11.80 -0.77 3.82
N ILE A 280 -13.12 -0.73 3.97
CA ILE A 280 -14.06 -0.86 2.86
C ILE A 280 -15.05 0.29 2.91
N GLU A 281 -15.24 0.96 1.79
CA GLU A 281 -16.17 2.06 1.67
C GLU A 281 -17.07 1.89 0.45
N SER A 282 -18.38 2.10 0.63
CA SER A 282 -19.35 2.19 -0.45
C SER A 282 -19.83 3.62 -0.63
N ASN A 283 -19.84 4.10 -1.86
CA ASN A 283 -20.46 5.37 -2.25
C ASN A 283 -21.82 5.20 -2.96
N GLY A 284 -22.46 4.03 -2.80
CA GLY A 284 -23.73 3.68 -3.41
C GLY A 284 -23.61 2.89 -4.71
N THR A 285 -22.57 3.11 -5.50
CA THR A 285 -22.39 2.47 -6.81
C THR A 285 -21.07 1.74 -6.95
N HIS A 286 -20.05 2.15 -6.20
CA HIS A 286 -18.73 1.56 -6.21
C HIS A 286 -18.29 1.21 -4.79
N ILE A 287 -17.44 0.22 -4.70
CA ILE A 287 -16.75 -0.19 -3.47
C ILE A 287 -15.29 0.13 -3.61
N LEU A 288 -14.75 0.83 -2.62
CA LEU A 288 -13.33 1.09 -2.43
C LEU A 288 -12.82 0.17 -1.32
N ILE A 289 -11.73 -0.52 -1.59
CA ILE A 289 -11.02 -1.35 -0.61
C ILE A 289 -9.61 -0.79 -0.47
N LYS A 290 -9.20 -0.53 0.76
CA LYS A 290 -7.83 -0.13 1.08
C LYS A 290 -7.16 -1.22 1.89
N GLY A 291 -5.91 -1.50 1.56
CA GLY A 291 -5.06 -2.40 2.32
C GLY A 291 -4.58 -1.78 3.64
N LYS A 292 -3.30 -1.88 3.88
CA LYS A 292 -2.65 -1.31 5.07
C LYS A 292 -2.34 0.18 4.90
N GLU A 293 -1.87 0.82 5.98
CA GLU A 293 -1.40 2.22 5.98
C GLU A 293 -0.02 2.38 5.30
N ARG A 294 0.23 1.58 4.29
CA ARG A 294 1.42 1.55 3.43
C ARG A 294 1.11 0.90 2.10
N LEU A 295 2.05 0.90 1.17
CA LEU A 295 1.94 0.12 -0.05
C LEU A 295 1.84 -1.38 0.28
N SER A 296 0.99 -2.08 -0.46
CA SER A 296 0.86 -3.54 -0.33
C SER A 296 1.97 -4.27 -1.08
N SER A 297 2.46 -5.36 -0.50
CA SER A 297 3.32 -6.31 -1.19
C SER A 297 2.54 -7.07 -2.26
N LEU A 298 3.21 -7.80 -3.15
CA LEU A 298 2.54 -8.61 -4.18
C LEU A 298 1.61 -9.66 -3.56
N GLN A 299 2.05 -10.30 -2.47
CA GLN A 299 1.22 -11.28 -1.78
C GLN A 299 -0.04 -10.65 -1.18
N GLU A 300 0.08 -9.46 -0.59
CA GLU A 300 -1.08 -8.71 -0.06
C GLU A 300 -2.03 -8.25 -1.18
N ILE A 301 -1.50 -7.85 -2.35
CA ILE A 301 -2.30 -7.56 -3.54
C ILE A 301 -3.11 -8.80 -3.97
N LYS A 302 -2.50 -9.98 -4.03
CA LYS A 302 -3.20 -11.22 -4.38
C LYS A 302 -4.33 -11.55 -3.39
N ILE A 303 -4.09 -11.36 -2.10
CA ILE A 303 -5.12 -11.55 -1.06
C ILE A 303 -6.27 -10.55 -1.23
N MET A 304 -5.97 -9.28 -1.50
CA MET A 304 -6.98 -8.24 -1.73
C MET A 304 -7.82 -8.54 -2.99
N LEU A 305 -7.19 -9.00 -4.07
CA LEU A 305 -7.88 -9.38 -5.31
C LEU A 305 -8.80 -10.58 -5.10
N ALA A 306 -8.34 -11.62 -4.41
CA ALA A 306 -9.16 -12.80 -4.08
C ALA A 306 -10.37 -12.39 -3.24
N PHE A 307 -10.15 -11.67 -2.14
CA PHE A 307 -11.21 -11.12 -1.30
C PHE A 307 -12.25 -10.31 -2.09
N SER A 308 -11.79 -9.45 -3.00
CA SER A 308 -12.68 -8.58 -3.79
C SER A 308 -13.54 -9.37 -4.78
N LYS A 309 -13.00 -10.44 -5.36
CA LYS A 309 -13.75 -11.34 -6.25
C LYS A 309 -14.82 -12.10 -5.47
N ASP A 310 -14.45 -12.67 -4.31
CA ASP A 310 -15.40 -13.40 -3.46
C ASP A 310 -16.52 -12.46 -2.94
N LEU A 311 -16.17 -11.20 -2.60
CA LEU A 311 -17.18 -10.20 -2.21
C LEU A 311 -18.11 -9.85 -3.37
N LEU A 312 -17.60 -9.68 -4.58
CA LEU A 312 -18.40 -9.40 -5.77
C LEU A 312 -19.39 -10.53 -6.03
N GLU A 313 -18.93 -11.80 -6.04
CA GLU A 313 -19.78 -12.98 -6.21
C GLU A 313 -20.90 -13.07 -5.15
N LEU A 314 -20.58 -12.70 -3.90
CA LEU A 314 -21.55 -12.68 -2.82
C LEU A 314 -22.62 -11.60 -3.03
N LEU A 315 -22.23 -10.41 -3.51
CA LEU A 315 -23.17 -9.32 -3.82
C LEU A 315 -24.03 -9.65 -5.05
N GLU A 316 -23.51 -10.35 -6.04
CA GLU A 316 -24.28 -10.83 -7.20
C GLU A 316 -25.40 -11.79 -6.80
N LYS A 317 -25.18 -12.64 -5.79
CA LYS A 317 -26.21 -13.55 -5.27
C LYS A 317 -27.34 -12.84 -4.50
N GLN A 318 -27.16 -11.56 -4.17
CA GLN A 318 -28.19 -10.75 -3.49
C GLN A 318 -29.08 -9.96 -4.47
N GLN A 319 -28.87 -10.12 -5.80
CA GLN A 319 -29.76 -9.58 -6.81
C GLN A 319 -31.12 -10.33 -6.78
#